data_57e16ccf00c570d6be9366c9225f5eca
#
_entry.id   57e16ccf00c570d6be9366c9225f5eca
#
_cell.length_a   1.000
_cell.length_b   1.000
_cell.length_c   1.000
_cell.angle_alpha   90.00
_cell.angle_beta   90.00
_cell.angle_gamma   90.00
#
_symmetry.space_group_name_H-M   'P 1'
#
loop_
_entity.id
_entity.type
_entity.pdbx_description
1 polymer ?
#
loop_
_entity_poly.entity_id
_entity_poly.type
_entity_poly.pdbx_seq_one_letter_code
_entity_poly.pdbx_strand_id
1 'polypeptide(L)'
;MISAGHLVDGQGLGKAFGEQRALAPLDLKIASGERVALAGPSGSGKSTLLYILAGLVSPDCGQLFLNSLAVSQLRPGRELSEAVGLIQQRFDLVPQLPVVQNVLAGRLGQWGLIRSLASLFSPRERGLALEALSRLGIDDKIDQRTGQLSGGEQQRVAIARLMIQSPRVVLADEPVSSLDPAQAEEILKLLIKLADDVAGVFVASLHAPGLIREYFTRVIGLRQGVLQFDIPADELTSSVLDALYDLDRTA
;
A
#
# COMPACT_ATOMS: atom_id res chain seq x y z
N MET A 1 15.60 12.46 19.09
CA MET A 1 16.17 13.20 17.93
C MET A 1 15.50 12.65 16.68
N ILE A 2 14.65 13.44 16.03
CA ILE A 2 13.96 13.06 14.79
C ILE A 2 15.02 13.04 13.68
N SER A 3 15.28 11.87 13.11
CA SER A 3 16.29 11.71 12.05
C SER A 3 15.77 12.39 10.78
N ALA A 4 16.44 13.45 10.34
CA ALA A 4 16.15 14.11 9.08
C ALA A 4 16.45 13.12 7.92
N GLY A 5 15.41 12.70 7.19
CA GLY A 5 15.57 11.90 5.96
C GLY A 5 14.65 10.70 5.77
N HIS A 6 13.94 10.22 6.80
CA HIS A 6 13.04 9.08 6.66
C HIS A 6 11.57 9.54 6.53
N LEU A 7 10.87 9.05 5.51
CA LEU A 7 9.42 9.29 5.36
C LEU A 7 8.60 8.40 6.29
N VAL A 8 9.11 7.20 6.60
CA VAL A 8 8.50 6.27 7.54
C VAL A 8 9.52 5.96 8.64
N ASP A 9 9.16 6.13 9.90
CA ASP A 9 9.95 5.75 11.08
C ASP A 9 9.04 5.02 12.07
N GLY A 10 9.15 3.71 12.10
CA GLY A 10 8.46 2.83 13.04
C GLY A 10 9.43 2.42 14.15
N GLN A 11 9.06 2.66 15.39
CA GLN A 11 9.89 2.40 16.57
C GLN A 11 9.19 1.41 17.48
N GLY A 12 9.71 0.18 17.56
CA GLY A 12 9.18 -0.90 18.39
C GLY A 12 7.74 -1.31 18.04
N LEU A 13 7.35 -1.24 16.76
CA LEU A 13 6.00 -1.53 16.31
C LEU A 13 5.63 -2.99 16.57
N GLY A 14 4.65 -3.24 17.43
CA GLY A 14 4.16 -4.58 17.70
C GLY A 14 2.63 -4.64 17.76
N LYS A 15 2.06 -5.81 17.42
CA LYS A 15 0.61 -6.04 17.39
C LYS A 15 0.22 -7.47 17.74
N ALA A 16 -0.82 -7.60 18.56
CA ALA A 16 -1.51 -8.85 18.82
C ALA A 16 -3.02 -8.72 18.56
N PHE A 17 -3.66 -9.80 18.17
CA PHE A 17 -5.11 -9.91 18.08
C PHE A 17 -5.57 -11.03 19.02
N GLY A 18 -6.14 -10.64 20.17
CA GLY A 18 -6.39 -11.57 21.24
C GLY A 18 -5.07 -12.14 21.78
N GLU A 19 -4.98 -13.47 21.83
CA GLU A 19 -3.76 -14.18 22.25
C GLU A 19 -2.74 -14.38 21.12
N GLN A 20 -3.14 -14.14 19.89
CA GLN A 20 -2.26 -14.33 18.73
C GLN A 20 -1.41 -13.09 18.46
N ARG A 21 -0.08 -13.25 18.61
CA ARG A 21 0.88 -12.22 18.20
C ARG A 21 0.99 -12.18 16.68
N ALA A 22 0.51 -11.10 16.07
CA ALA A 22 0.56 -10.88 14.63
C ALA A 22 1.88 -10.19 14.19
N LEU A 23 2.46 -9.37 15.05
CA LEU A 23 3.74 -8.69 14.81
C LEU A 23 4.49 -8.53 16.14
N ALA A 24 5.70 -9.07 16.20
CA ALA A 24 6.64 -8.81 17.30
C ALA A 24 7.17 -7.37 17.19
N PRO A 25 7.55 -6.74 18.30
CA PRO A 25 8.13 -5.40 18.24
C PRO A 25 9.30 -5.34 17.26
N LEU A 26 9.22 -4.41 16.28
CA LEU A 26 10.28 -4.19 15.30
C LEU A 26 10.48 -2.69 15.04
N ASP A 27 11.69 -2.33 14.68
CA ASP A 27 12.05 -1.01 14.18
C ASP A 27 12.11 -1.03 12.66
N LEU A 28 11.60 0.04 12.04
CA LEU A 28 11.55 0.17 10.59
C LEU A 28 11.77 1.62 10.18
N LYS A 29 12.79 1.87 9.36
CA LYS A 29 13.04 3.19 8.79
C LYS A 29 13.08 3.09 7.28
N ILE A 30 12.30 3.93 6.59
CA ILE A 30 12.26 3.95 5.13
C ILE A 30 12.50 5.39 4.68
N ALA A 31 13.53 5.58 3.88
CA ALA A 31 13.89 6.89 3.33
C ALA A 31 13.06 7.22 2.08
N SER A 32 13.01 8.50 1.73
CA SER A 32 12.40 8.95 0.47
C SER A 32 13.05 8.24 -0.73
N GLY A 33 12.23 7.80 -1.68
CA GLY A 33 12.66 7.09 -2.90
C GLY A 33 12.94 5.59 -2.69
N GLU A 34 12.87 5.06 -1.47
CA GLU A 34 13.00 3.62 -1.27
C GLU A 34 11.76 2.86 -1.77
N ARG A 35 12.03 1.68 -2.34
CA ARG A 35 11.04 0.69 -2.74
C ARG A 35 11.28 -0.57 -1.92
N VAL A 36 10.38 -0.84 -0.98
CA VAL A 36 10.53 -1.92 0.00
C VAL A 36 9.56 -3.05 -0.28
N ALA A 37 10.06 -4.25 -0.51
CA ALA A 37 9.24 -5.45 -0.61
C ALA A 37 9.11 -6.13 0.76
N LEU A 38 7.90 -6.56 1.11
CA LEU A 38 7.64 -7.43 2.24
C LEU A 38 7.49 -8.86 1.75
N ALA A 39 8.38 -9.76 2.18
CA ALA A 39 8.37 -11.18 1.84
C ALA A 39 8.03 -12.05 3.07
N GLY A 40 7.47 -13.23 2.83
CA GLY A 40 7.16 -14.20 3.88
C GLY A 40 5.90 -15.00 3.59
N PRO A 41 5.69 -16.13 4.29
CA PRO A 41 4.51 -16.97 4.10
C PRO A 41 3.22 -16.26 4.49
N SER A 42 2.06 -16.86 4.12
CA SER A 42 0.76 -16.38 4.59
C SER A 42 0.72 -16.39 6.13
N GLY A 43 0.13 -15.34 6.71
CA GLY A 43 0.09 -15.18 8.17
C GLY A 43 1.40 -14.72 8.81
N SER A 44 2.43 -14.35 8.03
CA SER A 44 3.72 -13.88 8.58
C SER A 44 3.68 -12.46 9.18
N GLY A 45 2.58 -11.71 9.05
CA GLY A 45 2.43 -10.36 9.60
C GLY A 45 2.57 -9.23 8.58
N LYS A 46 2.77 -9.50 7.27
CA LYS A 46 2.94 -8.48 6.20
C LYS A 46 1.77 -7.51 6.12
N SER A 47 0.55 -8.03 5.99
CA SER A 47 -0.67 -7.20 5.95
C SER A 47 -0.87 -6.42 7.24
N THR A 48 -0.57 -7.01 8.41
CA THR A 48 -0.62 -6.31 9.69
C THR A 48 0.35 -5.13 9.72
N LEU A 49 1.58 -5.32 9.26
CA LEU A 49 2.56 -4.23 9.15
C LEU A 49 2.06 -3.15 8.19
N LEU A 50 1.59 -3.51 6.98
CA LEU A 50 1.02 -2.55 6.02
C LEU A 50 -0.16 -1.77 6.62
N TYR A 51 -1.05 -2.41 7.37
CA TYR A 51 -2.19 -1.74 8.01
C TYR A 51 -1.78 -0.81 9.14
N ILE A 52 -0.71 -1.16 9.90
CA ILE A 52 -0.11 -0.25 10.87
C ILE A 52 0.49 0.96 10.14
N LEU A 53 1.27 0.75 9.07
CA LEU A 53 1.86 1.83 8.28
C LEU A 53 0.81 2.73 7.63
N ALA A 54 -0.35 2.16 7.25
CA ALA A 54 -1.50 2.91 6.71
C ALA A 54 -2.29 3.69 7.80
N GLY A 55 -1.98 3.50 9.09
CA GLY A 55 -2.76 4.06 10.19
C GLY A 55 -4.16 3.44 10.37
N LEU A 56 -4.43 2.30 9.72
CA LEU A 56 -5.70 1.58 9.82
C LEU A 56 -5.77 0.70 11.08
N VAL A 57 -4.62 0.24 11.56
CA VAL A 57 -4.48 -0.55 12.78
C VAL A 57 -3.49 0.15 13.69
N SER A 58 -3.91 0.45 14.92
CA SER A 58 -3.00 0.98 15.94
C SER A 58 -2.10 -0.14 16.46
N PRO A 59 -0.78 0.08 16.55
CA PRO A 59 0.10 -0.86 17.24
C PRO A 59 -0.23 -0.92 18.73
N ASP A 60 0.01 -2.06 19.39
CA ASP A 60 -0.17 -2.21 20.83
C ASP A 60 1.06 -1.72 21.60
N CYS A 61 2.21 -1.69 20.95
CA CYS A 61 3.43 -1.07 21.47
C CYS A 61 4.19 -0.38 20.34
N GLY A 62 5.05 0.55 20.72
CA GLY A 62 5.83 1.34 19.79
C GLY A 62 5.07 2.55 19.23
N GLN A 63 5.71 3.25 18.32
CA GLN A 63 5.17 4.46 17.68
C GLN A 63 5.53 4.50 16.19
N LEU A 64 4.59 4.99 15.37
CA LEU A 64 4.81 5.22 13.95
C LEU A 64 4.82 6.72 13.65
N PHE A 65 5.82 7.16 12.92
CA PHE A 65 5.94 8.51 12.40
C PHE A 65 5.91 8.47 10.87
N LEU A 66 5.10 9.31 10.26
CA LEU A 66 5.08 9.58 8.83
C LEU A 66 5.53 11.02 8.60
N ASN A 67 6.56 11.20 7.79
CA ASN A 67 7.16 12.52 7.54
C ASN A 67 7.46 13.29 8.85
N SER A 68 8.03 12.60 9.85
CA SER A 68 8.38 13.13 11.19
C SER A 68 7.17 13.48 12.10
N LEU A 69 5.93 13.23 11.68
CA LEU A 69 4.73 13.43 12.47
C LEU A 69 4.23 12.09 13.00
N ALA A 70 3.96 12.00 14.29
CA ALA A 70 3.38 10.78 14.87
C ALA A 70 1.99 10.54 14.28
N VAL A 71 1.73 9.30 13.80
CA VAL A 71 0.43 8.95 13.19
C VAL A 71 -0.73 9.18 14.16
N SER A 72 -0.52 8.98 15.47
CA SER A 72 -1.50 9.27 16.51
C SER A 72 -1.87 10.76 16.65
N GLN A 73 -1.07 11.66 16.10
CA GLN A 73 -1.29 13.10 16.09
C GLN A 73 -1.90 13.61 14.78
N LEU A 74 -1.85 12.79 13.71
CA LEU A 74 -2.44 13.15 12.44
C LEU A 74 -3.97 13.17 12.54
N ARG A 75 -4.57 14.21 12.00
CA ARG A 75 -6.04 14.30 11.92
C ARG A 75 -6.56 13.22 10.97
N PRO A 76 -7.50 12.38 11.42
CA PRO A 76 -8.18 11.45 10.54
C PRO A 76 -8.79 12.19 9.34
N GLY A 77 -8.68 11.60 8.16
CA GLY A 77 -9.12 12.20 6.91
C GLY A 77 -7.98 12.90 6.19
N ARG A 78 -7.87 14.22 6.27
CA ARG A 78 -6.97 14.97 5.37
C ARG A 78 -5.49 14.66 5.56
N GLU A 79 -4.97 14.83 6.77
CA GLU A 79 -3.53 14.71 7.03
C GLU A 79 -3.03 13.28 6.81
N LEU A 80 -3.82 12.29 7.25
CA LEU A 80 -3.49 10.89 7.04
C LEU A 80 -3.59 10.50 5.55
N SER A 81 -4.61 10.97 4.82
CA SER A 81 -4.77 10.66 3.40
C SER A 81 -3.71 11.33 2.51
N GLU A 82 -3.18 12.49 2.90
CA GLU A 82 -2.05 13.13 2.22
C GLU A 82 -0.72 12.40 2.53
N ALA A 83 -0.60 11.78 3.70
CA ALA A 83 0.61 11.08 4.12
C ALA A 83 0.72 9.68 3.50
N VAL A 84 -0.37 8.89 3.53
CA VAL A 84 -0.33 7.47 3.15
C VAL A 84 -1.57 7.05 2.37
N GLY A 85 -1.37 6.16 1.39
CA GLY A 85 -2.43 5.48 0.67
C GLY A 85 -2.14 4.00 0.54
N LEU A 86 -3.16 3.17 0.63
CA LEU A 86 -3.07 1.72 0.60
C LEU A 86 -3.99 1.14 -0.49
N ILE A 87 -3.42 0.25 -1.29
CA ILE A 87 -4.19 -0.69 -2.12
C ILE A 87 -4.23 -2.02 -1.38
N GLN A 88 -5.43 -2.44 -1.01
CA GLN A 88 -5.66 -3.75 -0.39
C GLN A 88 -5.92 -4.81 -1.46
N GLN A 89 -5.72 -6.07 -1.12
CA GLN A 89 -5.94 -7.22 -1.99
C GLN A 89 -7.36 -7.26 -2.62
N ARG A 90 -8.39 -6.76 -1.92
CA ARG A 90 -9.77 -6.65 -2.41
C ARG A 90 -10.15 -5.28 -2.98
N PHE A 91 -9.17 -4.38 -3.16
CA PHE A 91 -9.30 -3.03 -3.73
C PHE A 91 -10.23 -2.06 -2.99
N ASP A 92 -11.07 -2.49 -2.06
CA ASP A 92 -12.04 -1.69 -1.28
C ASP A 92 -12.84 -0.68 -2.12
N LEU A 93 -13.31 -1.14 -3.26
CA LEU A 93 -14.18 -0.39 -4.12
C LEU A 93 -15.65 -0.63 -3.72
N VAL A 94 -16.49 0.38 -3.87
CA VAL A 94 -17.93 0.25 -3.65
C VAL A 94 -18.59 -0.25 -4.94
N PRO A 95 -19.01 -1.53 -5.03
CA PRO A 95 -19.44 -2.14 -6.30
C PRO A 95 -20.67 -1.49 -6.92
N GLN A 96 -21.54 -0.91 -6.09
CA GLN A 96 -22.80 -0.26 -6.51
C GLN A 96 -22.58 1.14 -7.12
N LEU A 97 -21.44 1.78 -6.80
CA LEU A 97 -21.12 3.12 -7.28
C LEU A 97 -20.44 3.07 -8.66
N PRO A 98 -20.66 4.11 -9.49
CA PRO A 98 -19.91 4.32 -10.71
C PRO A 98 -18.39 4.46 -10.46
N VAL A 99 -17.60 4.11 -11.48
CA VAL A 99 -16.14 4.24 -11.46
C VAL A 99 -15.69 5.65 -11.06
N VAL A 100 -16.30 6.69 -11.63
CA VAL A 100 -15.97 8.07 -11.30
C VAL A 100 -16.05 8.36 -9.79
N GLN A 101 -17.05 7.83 -9.10
CA GLN A 101 -17.24 8.05 -7.67
C GLN A 101 -16.22 7.28 -6.85
N ASN A 102 -15.90 6.04 -7.24
CA ASN A 102 -14.84 5.25 -6.60
C ASN A 102 -13.46 5.92 -6.76
N VAL A 103 -13.16 6.48 -7.93
CA VAL A 103 -11.92 7.22 -8.17
C VAL A 103 -11.87 8.50 -7.34
N LEU A 104 -12.93 9.32 -7.37
CA LEU A 104 -13.00 10.58 -6.62
C LEU A 104 -13.02 10.37 -5.09
N ALA A 105 -13.31 9.15 -4.61
CA ALA A 105 -13.16 8.81 -3.20
C ALA A 105 -11.73 9.05 -2.67
N GLY A 106 -10.70 9.03 -3.54
CA GLY A 106 -9.33 9.44 -3.18
C GLY A 106 -9.21 10.88 -2.67
N ARG A 107 -10.20 11.74 -2.95
CA ARG A 107 -10.24 13.14 -2.47
C ARG A 107 -11.08 13.34 -1.20
N LEU A 108 -11.78 12.31 -0.72
CA LEU A 108 -12.69 12.46 0.42
C LEU A 108 -11.99 13.00 1.66
N GLY A 109 -10.76 12.58 1.91
CA GLY A 109 -9.95 13.12 3.01
C GLY A 109 -9.67 14.61 2.93
N GLN A 110 -9.65 15.19 1.73
CA GLN A 110 -9.39 16.61 1.48
C GLN A 110 -10.68 17.45 1.46
N TRP A 111 -11.85 16.83 1.39
CA TRP A 111 -13.12 17.52 1.30
C TRP A 111 -13.80 17.62 2.66
N GLY A 112 -14.52 18.72 2.90
CA GLY A 112 -15.46 18.80 4.02
C GLY A 112 -16.70 17.95 3.78
N LEU A 113 -17.43 17.64 4.84
CA LEU A 113 -18.59 16.73 4.83
C LEU A 113 -19.63 17.07 3.74
N ILE A 114 -19.94 18.37 3.59
CA ILE A 114 -20.93 18.87 2.61
C ILE A 114 -20.46 18.59 1.18
N ARG A 115 -19.18 18.83 0.89
CA ARG A 115 -18.59 18.59 -0.43
C ARG A 115 -18.53 17.09 -0.75
N SER A 116 -18.20 16.27 0.23
CA SER A 116 -18.20 14.81 0.10
C SER A 116 -19.57 14.26 -0.25
N LEU A 117 -20.63 14.72 0.42
CA LEU A 117 -22.01 14.34 0.11
C LEU A 117 -22.45 14.87 -1.26
N ALA A 118 -22.13 16.11 -1.60
CA ALA A 118 -22.48 16.70 -2.90
C ALA A 118 -21.81 15.98 -4.07
N SER A 119 -20.60 15.43 -3.88
CA SER A 119 -19.86 14.69 -4.93
C SER A 119 -20.55 13.39 -5.35
N LEU A 120 -21.40 12.81 -4.50
CA LEU A 120 -22.18 11.61 -4.83
C LEU A 120 -23.26 11.90 -5.89
N PHE A 121 -23.77 13.14 -5.92
CA PHE A 121 -24.84 13.54 -6.85
C PHE A 121 -24.33 14.30 -8.07
N SER A 122 -23.21 15.02 -7.94
CA SER A 122 -22.61 15.81 -9.03
C SER A 122 -21.08 15.82 -8.87
N PRO A 123 -20.38 14.93 -9.57
CA PRO A 123 -18.92 14.83 -9.49
C PRO A 123 -18.25 16.01 -10.23
N ARG A 124 -18.10 17.14 -9.50
CA ARG A 124 -17.52 18.39 -10.06
C ARG A 124 -16.09 18.22 -10.60
N GLU A 125 -15.34 17.24 -10.08
CA GLU A 125 -13.98 16.94 -10.49
C GLU A 125 -13.89 15.73 -11.43
N ARG A 126 -14.98 15.47 -12.22
CA ARG A 126 -15.01 14.37 -13.20
C ARG A 126 -13.80 14.39 -14.16
N GLY A 127 -13.30 15.59 -14.53
CA GLY A 127 -12.13 15.74 -15.38
C GLY A 127 -10.87 15.10 -14.79
N LEU A 128 -10.65 15.24 -13.47
CA LEU A 128 -9.51 14.59 -12.80
C LEU A 128 -9.64 13.07 -12.82
N ALA A 129 -10.85 12.54 -12.58
CA ALA A 129 -11.09 11.12 -12.66
C ALA A 129 -10.86 10.58 -14.07
N LEU A 130 -11.35 11.32 -15.09
CA LEU A 130 -11.15 10.97 -16.50
C LEU A 130 -9.66 10.93 -16.87
N GLU A 131 -8.89 11.93 -16.45
CA GLU A 131 -7.44 11.97 -16.70
C GLU A 131 -6.72 10.78 -16.05
N ALA A 132 -7.04 10.47 -14.79
CA ALA A 132 -6.44 9.33 -14.10
C ALA A 132 -6.80 7.98 -14.77
N LEU A 133 -8.07 7.81 -15.17
CA LEU A 133 -8.53 6.61 -15.86
C LEU A 133 -7.95 6.48 -17.27
N SER A 134 -7.78 7.59 -18.00
CA SER A 134 -7.17 7.61 -19.32
C SER A 134 -5.70 7.15 -19.28
N ARG A 135 -4.94 7.58 -18.26
CA ARG A 135 -3.57 7.10 -18.05
C ARG A 135 -3.50 5.58 -17.80
N LEU A 136 -4.61 4.98 -17.38
CA LEU A 136 -4.75 3.56 -17.10
C LEU A 136 -5.51 2.79 -18.21
N GLY A 137 -5.91 3.46 -19.28
CA GLY A 137 -6.59 2.87 -20.42
C GLY A 137 -7.99 2.31 -20.14
N ILE A 138 -8.72 2.92 -19.18
CA ILE A 138 -10.09 2.51 -18.80
C ILE A 138 -11.05 3.70 -18.64
N ASP A 139 -10.81 4.79 -19.33
CA ASP A 139 -11.66 6.00 -19.30
C ASP A 139 -13.05 5.78 -19.92
N ASP A 140 -13.18 4.82 -20.83
CA ASP A 140 -14.46 4.37 -21.38
C ASP A 140 -15.41 3.76 -20.32
N LYS A 141 -14.87 3.35 -19.16
CA LYS A 141 -15.62 2.74 -18.05
C LYS A 141 -16.11 3.73 -17.00
N ILE A 142 -15.83 5.01 -17.14
CA ILE A 142 -16.02 6.04 -16.08
C ILE A 142 -17.42 6.07 -15.47
N ASP A 143 -18.46 5.77 -16.26
CA ASP A 143 -19.86 5.76 -15.81
C ASP A 143 -20.39 4.37 -15.43
N GLN A 144 -19.60 3.32 -15.68
CA GLN A 144 -20.01 1.95 -15.35
C GLN A 144 -19.95 1.71 -13.84
N ARG A 145 -20.82 0.84 -13.33
CA ARG A 145 -20.73 0.39 -11.93
C ARG A 145 -19.48 -0.46 -11.75
N THR A 146 -18.72 -0.18 -10.69
CA THR A 146 -17.45 -0.86 -10.45
C THR A 146 -17.62 -2.37 -10.28
N GLY A 147 -18.76 -2.84 -9.73
CA GLY A 147 -19.05 -4.27 -9.61
C GLY A 147 -19.27 -5.01 -10.94
N GLN A 148 -19.40 -4.30 -12.07
CA GLN A 148 -19.53 -4.89 -13.41
C GLN A 148 -18.18 -5.04 -14.14
N LEU A 149 -17.11 -4.51 -13.55
CA LEU A 149 -15.76 -4.54 -14.10
C LEU A 149 -15.08 -5.88 -13.82
N SER A 150 -14.17 -6.27 -14.70
CA SER A 150 -13.22 -7.37 -14.45
C SER A 150 -12.28 -7.03 -13.27
N GLY A 151 -11.63 -8.03 -12.70
CA GLY A 151 -10.68 -7.83 -11.60
C GLY A 151 -9.53 -6.88 -11.96
N GLY A 152 -8.98 -6.99 -13.17
CA GLY A 152 -7.94 -6.08 -13.64
C GLY A 152 -8.43 -4.63 -13.84
N GLU A 153 -9.66 -4.44 -14.33
CA GLU A 153 -10.27 -3.10 -14.43
C GLU A 153 -10.54 -2.50 -13.04
N GLN A 154 -11.05 -3.32 -12.10
CA GLN A 154 -11.24 -2.87 -10.71
C GLN A 154 -9.90 -2.45 -10.07
N GLN A 155 -8.84 -3.18 -10.32
CA GLN A 155 -7.50 -2.82 -9.86
C GLN A 155 -7.05 -1.48 -10.43
N ARG A 156 -7.22 -1.25 -11.72
CA ARG A 156 -6.92 0.04 -12.37
C ARG A 156 -7.75 1.18 -11.77
N VAL A 157 -9.02 0.94 -11.41
CA VAL A 157 -9.85 1.92 -10.68
C VAL A 157 -9.25 2.24 -9.30
N ALA A 158 -8.77 1.23 -8.56
CA ALA A 158 -8.11 1.44 -7.26
C ALA A 158 -6.80 2.25 -7.40
N ILE A 159 -6.03 1.99 -8.46
CA ILE A 159 -4.83 2.77 -8.77
C ILE A 159 -5.21 4.21 -9.15
N ALA A 160 -6.24 4.42 -9.98
CA ALA A 160 -6.75 5.77 -10.32
C ALA A 160 -7.16 6.55 -9.06
N ARG A 161 -7.83 5.89 -8.11
CA ARG A 161 -8.17 6.47 -6.81
C ARG A 161 -6.92 6.91 -6.04
N LEU A 162 -5.89 6.07 -6.01
CA LEU A 162 -4.62 6.36 -5.35
C LEU A 162 -3.86 7.49 -6.06
N MET A 163 -3.89 7.55 -7.41
CA MET A 163 -3.30 8.66 -8.18
C MET A 163 -3.92 10.01 -7.82
N ILE A 164 -5.26 10.06 -7.67
CA ILE A 164 -5.95 11.29 -7.26
C ILE A 164 -5.68 11.66 -5.80
N GLN A 165 -5.51 10.68 -4.94
CA GLN A 165 -5.11 10.87 -3.54
C GLN A 165 -3.71 11.47 -3.45
N SER A 166 -2.76 11.02 -4.28
CA SER A 166 -1.36 11.47 -4.37
C SER A 166 -0.62 11.44 -3.02
N PRO A 167 -0.61 10.29 -2.31
CA PRO A 167 0.02 10.16 -1.00
C PRO A 167 1.55 10.07 -1.14
N ARG A 168 2.28 10.48 -0.08
CA ARG A 168 3.74 10.35 -0.06
C ARG A 168 4.23 8.92 0.24
N VAL A 169 3.43 8.12 0.95
CA VAL A 169 3.70 6.71 1.21
C VAL A 169 2.66 5.88 0.49
N VAL A 170 3.09 5.12 -0.52
CA VAL A 170 2.26 4.21 -1.30
C VAL A 170 2.45 2.81 -0.76
N LEU A 171 1.37 2.20 -0.28
CA LEU A 171 1.35 0.85 0.24
C LEU A 171 0.50 -0.06 -0.65
N ALA A 172 0.92 -1.32 -0.82
CA ALA A 172 0.15 -2.28 -1.59
C ALA A 172 0.24 -3.69 -0.97
N ASP A 173 -0.92 -4.27 -0.67
CA ASP A 173 -1.00 -5.63 -0.13
C ASP A 173 -1.32 -6.62 -1.26
N GLU A 174 -0.32 -7.41 -1.66
CA GLU A 174 -0.38 -8.38 -2.76
C GLU A 174 -0.93 -7.80 -4.08
N PRO A 175 -0.40 -6.66 -4.57
CA PRO A 175 -1.02 -5.94 -5.69
C PRO A 175 -1.03 -6.71 -7.01
N VAL A 176 -0.28 -7.81 -7.13
CA VAL A 176 -0.10 -8.55 -8.39
C VAL A 176 -0.34 -10.06 -8.24
N SER A 177 -0.89 -10.52 -7.12
CA SER A 177 -1.00 -11.95 -6.79
C SER A 177 -1.89 -12.76 -7.75
N SER A 178 -2.85 -12.11 -8.43
CA SER A 178 -3.83 -12.76 -9.33
C SER A 178 -3.64 -12.39 -10.81
N LEU A 179 -2.52 -11.77 -11.15
CA LEU A 179 -2.23 -11.29 -12.50
C LEU A 179 -1.23 -12.21 -13.22
N ASP A 180 -1.31 -12.24 -14.55
CA ASP A 180 -0.23 -12.81 -15.36
C ASP A 180 1.05 -11.96 -15.26
N PRO A 181 2.23 -12.51 -15.62
CA PRO A 181 3.51 -11.81 -15.46
C PRO A 181 3.57 -10.43 -16.13
N ALA A 182 3.01 -10.29 -17.34
CA ALA A 182 3.05 -9.04 -18.08
C ALA A 182 2.20 -7.95 -17.44
N GLN A 183 0.99 -8.31 -16.98
CA GLN A 183 0.11 -7.40 -16.25
C GLN A 183 0.70 -7.05 -14.87
N ALA A 184 1.33 -8.01 -14.18
CA ALA A 184 1.99 -7.79 -12.90
C ALA A 184 3.09 -6.72 -13.01
N GLU A 185 3.93 -6.80 -14.04
CA GLU A 185 4.96 -5.79 -14.30
C GLU A 185 4.35 -4.41 -14.59
N GLU A 186 3.31 -4.35 -15.43
CA GLU A 186 2.66 -3.09 -15.77
C GLU A 186 2.12 -2.39 -14.50
N ILE A 187 1.43 -3.13 -13.64
CA ILE A 187 0.87 -2.62 -12.39
C ILE A 187 1.97 -2.15 -11.44
N LEU A 188 3.05 -2.91 -11.28
CA LEU A 188 4.19 -2.49 -10.44
C LEU A 188 4.83 -1.20 -10.96
N LYS A 189 5.07 -1.10 -12.27
CA LYS A 189 5.62 0.11 -12.90
C LYS A 189 4.74 1.33 -12.65
N LEU A 190 3.40 1.18 -12.72
CA LEU A 190 2.45 2.26 -12.43
C LEU A 190 2.51 2.69 -10.97
N LEU A 191 2.55 1.76 -10.01
CA LEU A 191 2.62 2.06 -8.58
C LEU A 191 3.96 2.71 -8.19
N ILE A 192 5.05 2.22 -8.75
CA ILE A 192 6.39 2.79 -8.57
C ILE A 192 6.44 4.21 -9.10
N LYS A 193 5.96 4.43 -10.33
CA LYS A 193 5.91 5.77 -10.92
C LYS A 193 5.10 6.74 -10.06
N LEU A 194 3.98 6.29 -9.52
CA LEU A 194 3.15 7.12 -8.65
C LEU A 194 3.91 7.55 -7.37
N ALA A 195 4.69 6.66 -6.77
CA ALA A 195 5.54 7.00 -5.62
C ALA A 195 6.70 7.92 -6.03
N ASP A 196 7.35 7.64 -7.15
CA ASP A 196 8.48 8.43 -7.65
C ASP A 196 8.06 9.88 -8.02
N ASP A 197 6.85 10.07 -8.60
CA ASP A 197 6.31 11.39 -8.98
C ASP A 197 6.18 12.35 -7.78
N VAL A 198 6.04 11.82 -6.56
CA VAL A 198 5.95 12.62 -5.32
C VAL A 198 7.21 12.54 -4.46
N ALA A 199 8.31 11.99 -4.98
CA ALA A 199 9.51 11.66 -4.21
C ALA A 199 9.18 10.89 -2.92
N GLY A 200 8.25 9.97 -3.04
CA GLY A 200 7.67 9.20 -1.93
C GLY A 200 8.37 7.88 -1.67
N VAL A 201 7.65 6.98 -1.04
CA VAL A 201 8.06 5.60 -0.70
C VAL A 201 7.04 4.64 -1.30
N PHE A 202 7.51 3.50 -1.79
CA PHE A 202 6.65 2.39 -2.18
C PHE A 202 6.94 1.15 -1.31
N VAL A 203 5.92 0.62 -0.64
CA VAL A 203 6.02 -0.62 0.14
C VAL A 203 4.97 -1.60 -0.35
N ALA A 204 5.38 -2.80 -0.76
CA ALA A 204 4.44 -3.82 -1.22
C ALA A 204 4.73 -5.21 -0.65
N SER A 205 3.69 -5.96 -0.30
CA SER A 205 3.83 -7.38 -0.04
C SER A 205 3.85 -8.16 -1.36
N LEU A 206 4.84 -9.04 -1.52
CA LEU A 206 5.06 -9.81 -2.75
C LEU A 206 5.52 -11.24 -2.46
N HIS A 207 5.15 -12.16 -3.37
CA HIS A 207 5.57 -13.56 -3.33
C HIS A 207 6.50 -13.96 -4.49
N ALA A 208 6.74 -13.06 -5.45
CA ALA A 208 7.53 -13.32 -6.65
C ALA A 208 8.96 -12.77 -6.53
N PRO A 209 9.99 -13.61 -6.28
CA PRO A 209 11.37 -13.16 -6.06
C PRO A 209 11.97 -12.42 -7.26
N GLY A 210 11.58 -12.77 -8.47
CA GLY A 210 12.02 -12.10 -9.68
C GLY A 210 11.61 -10.63 -9.70
N LEU A 211 10.33 -10.36 -9.40
CA LEU A 211 9.80 -9.00 -9.34
C LEU A 211 10.42 -8.19 -8.18
N ILE A 212 10.72 -8.85 -7.05
CA ILE A 212 11.38 -8.17 -5.91
C ILE A 212 12.75 -7.67 -6.36
N ARG A 213 13.59 -8.52 -6.96
CA ARG A 213 14.95 -8.15 -7.38
C ARG A 213 14.99 -7.09 -8.48
N GLU A 214 13.98 -7.08 -9.34
CA GLU A 214 13.93 -6.17 -10.49
C GLU A 214 13.39 -4.78 -10.13
N TYR A 215 12.36 -4.73 -9.26
CA TYR A 215 11.59 -3.50 -9.04
C TYR A 215 11.82 -2.85 -7.67
N PHE A 216 12.41 -3.55 -6.70
CA PHE A 216 12.60 -3.05 -5.34
C PHE A 216 14.07 -2.82 -5.00
N THR A 217 14.32 -1.89 -4.09
CA THR A 217 15.67 -1.58 -3.61
C THR A 217 16.03 -2.36 -2.35
N ARG A 218 15.01 -2.80 -1.58
CA ARG A 218 15.17 -3.43 -0.28
C ARG A 218 14.07 -4.47 -0.06
N VAL A 219 14.39 -5.53 0.66
CA VAL A 219 13.44 -6.57 1.01
C VAL A 219 13.49 -6.89 2.50
N ILE A 220 12.32 -6.94 3.11
CA ILE A 220 12.10 -7.28 4.52
C ILE A 220 11.41 -8.63 4.58
N GLY A 221 12.05 -9.60 5.21
CA GLY A 221 11.49 -10.93 5.43
C GLY A 221 10.80 -11.04 6.78
N LEU A 222 9.52 -11.44 6.77
CA LEU A 222 8.72 -11.66 7.98
C LEU A 222 8.30 -13.13 8.09
N ARG A 223 8.42 -13.71 9.30
CA ARG A 223 7.91 -15.06 9.60
C ARG A 223 7.32 -15.10 11.00
N GLN A 224 6.07 -15.56 11.13
CA GLN A 224 5.34 -15.64 12.41
C GLN A 224 5.36 -14.31 13.20
N GLY A 225 5.22 -13.20 12.50
CA GLY A 225 5.26 -11.86 13.06
C GLY A 225 6.65 -11.36 13.46
N VAL A 226 7.71 -12.10 13.17
CA VAL A 226 9.09 -11.73 13.53
C VAL A 226 9.86 -11.34 12.28
N LEU A 227 10.64 -10.25 12.38
CA LEU A 227 11.60 -9.83 11.37
C LEU A 227 12.72 -10.87 11.28
N GLN A 228 12.91 -11.46 10.11
CA GLN A 228 13.96 -12.46 9.86
C GLN A 228 15.19 -11.82 9.22
N PHE A 229 14.97 -10.92 8.27
CA PHE A 229 16.01 -10.17 7.59
C PHE A 229 15.48 -8.86 7.03
N ASP A 230 16.39 -7.94 6.79
CA ASP A 230 16.18 -6.64 6.19
C ASP A 230 17.46 -6.33 5.37
N ILE A 231 17.39 -6.57 4.05
CA ILE A 231 18.56 -6.59 3.16
C ILE A 231 18.26 -5.85 1.85
N PRO A 232 19.29 -5.41 1.12
CA PRO A 232 19.16 -4.97 -0.27
C PRO A 232 18.49 -6.05 -1.13
N ALA A 233 17.67 -5.65 -2.11
CA ALA A 233 16.90 -6.60 -2.92
C ALA A 233 17.79 -7.47 -3.83
N ASP A 234 18.97 -6.99 -4.22
CA ASP A 234 19.97 -7.73 -4.99
C ASP A 234 20.67 -8.85 -4.19
N GLU A 235 20.67 -8.74 -2.86
CA GLU A 235 21.16 -9.79 -1.94
C GLU A 235 20.15 -10.91 -1.68
N LEU A 236 18.92 -10.80 -2.21
CA LEU A 236 17.87 -11.80 -2.05
C LEU A 236 18.21 -13.07 -2.85
N THR A 237 18.83 -14.04 -2.23
CA THR A 237 19.16 -15.35 -2.83
C THR A 237 18.06 -16.39 -2.61
N SER A 238 18.11 -17.49 -3.39
CA SER A 238 17.19 -18.61 -3.18
C SER A 238 17.35 -19.20 -1.78
N SER A 239 18.56 -19.27 -1.25
CA SER A 239 18.81 -19.79 0.11
C SER A 239 18.19 -18.93 1.21
N VAL A 240 18.18 -17.59 1.06
CA VAL A 240 17.50 -16.66 1.99
C VAL A 240 15.98 -16.89 1.96
N LEU A 241 15.44 -17.09 0.76
CA LEU A 241 14.00 -17.38 0.59
C LEU A 241 13.64 -18.76 1.14
N ASP A 242 14.43 -19.78 0.83
CA ASP A 242 14.20 -21.14 1.35
C ASP A 242 14.17 -21.13 2.88
N ALA A 243 15.11 -20.42 3.53
CA ALA A 243 15.10 -20.25 4.98
C ALA A 243 13.86 -19.53 5.51
N LEU A 244 13.32 -18.55 4.76
CA LEU A 244 12.12 -17.82 5.13
C LEU A 244 10.85 -18.69 5.01
N TYR A 245 10.76 -19.51 3.96
CA TYR A 245 9.57 -20.31 3.63
C TYR A 245 9.64 -21.74 4.14
N ASP A 246 10.80 -22.27 4.60
CA ASP A 246 10.98 -23.63 5.06
C ASP A 246 10.15 -23.87 6.35
N LEU A 247 8.95 -24.41 6.17
CA LEU A 247 7.98 -24.63 7.25
C LEU A 247 8.25 -25.91 8.05
N ASP A 248 9.15 -26.83 7.59
CA ASP A 248 9.15 -28.23 8.02
C ASP A 248 10.49 -28.85 8.42
N ARG A 249 11.51 -28.07 8.79
CA ARG A 249 12.78 -28.67 9.25
C ARG A 249 13.05 -28.65 10.76
N THR A 250 12.05 -28.26 11.58
CA THR A 250 12.17 -28.36 13.05
C THR A 250 10.83 -28.73 13.67
N ALA A 251 10.48 -29.99 13.61
CA ALA A 251 9.59 -30.65 14.53
C ALA A 251 10.27 -31.96 14.98
#